data_626e0ab8cf196a975bcc11385cfcee4e
#
_entry.id   626e0ab8cf196a975bcc11385cfcee4e
#
_cell.length_a   1.000
_cell.length_b   1.000
_cell.length_c   1.000
_cell.angle_alpha   90.00
_cell.angle_beta   90.00
_cell.angle_gamma   90.00
#
_symmetry.space_group_name_H-M   'P 1'
#
loop_
_entity.id
_entity.type
_entity.pdbx_description
1 polymer ?
#
loop_
_entity_poly.entity_id
_entity_poly.type
_entity_poly.pdbx_seq_one_letter_code
_entity_poly.pdbx_strand_id
1 'polypeptide(L)'
;MAVRPFGPYDLGNSMEDRTHRFVESNAGTKDGSTTIVGSLGSPTDNDKQMAKMAHTLNSQPWLIALALCVVGASSHLLPHPAGMSTVGAVGMLAAAYLPRHLVPLPVLVSVATVDIIIGTYGIASMALVYIAHFASAAGVVPLLARVRVLRIGGAAVVSAVIFYLISNAAPMTAGYYPNTVTGWITCYAAGLPFLLRGIAANLIFGTVAFASVRGLLFILERWVPLPNR
;
A
#
# COMPACT_ATOMS: atom_id res chain seq x y z
N MET A 1 -27.05 -5.33 13.96
CA MET A 1 -26.03 -4.25 14.12
C MET A 1 -25.17 -4.25 12.85
N ALA A 2 -25.51 -3.42 11.88
CA ALA A 2 -24.90 -3.45 10.54
C ALA A 2 -23.59 -2.64 10.58
N VAL A 3 -22.46 -3.31 10.40
CA VAL A 3 -21.14 -2.70 10.24
C VAL A 3 -21.09 -2.09 8.84
N ARG A 4 -21.08 -0.76 8.75
CA ARG A 4 -20.84 -0.05 7.48
C ARG A 4 -19.42 -0.39 7.00
N PRO A 5 -19.23 -0.76 5.73
CA PRO A 5 -17.89 -0.92 5.17
C PRO A 5 -17.24 0.47 5.07
N PHE A 6 -16.14 0.67 5.78
CA PHE A 6 -15.27 1.84 5.60
C PHE A 6 -14.70 1.79 4.18
N GLY A 7 -15.10 2.74 3.34
CA GLY A 7 -14.45 3.01 2.07
C GLY A 7 -13.03 3.54 2.29
N PRO A 8 -12.09 3.26 1.37
CA PRO A 8 -10.78 3.86 1.41
C PRO A 8 -10.93 5.37 1.20
N TYR A 9 -10.36 6.15 2.14
CA TYR A 9 -10.21 7.62 2.07
C TYR A 9 -11.44 8.49 2.31
N ASP A 10 -11.79 8.64 3.57
CA ASP A 10 -12.67 9.70 4.07
C ASP A 10 -11.89 11.03 4.30
N LEU A 11 -11.05 11.42 3.34
CA LEU A 11 -10.38 12.73 3.36
C LEU A 11 -11.31 13.84 2.84
N GLY A 12 -12.30 13.51 1.99
CA GLY A 12 -13.31 14.45 1.50
C GLY A 12 -14.34 14.80 2.56
N ASN A 13 -14.88 13.81 3.27
CA ASN A 13 -15.92 14.01 4.29
C ASN A 13 -15.40 14.71 5.57
N SER A 14 -14.10 14.63 5.87
CA SER A 14 -13.52 15.34 7.02
C SER A 14 -13.50 16.87 6.83
N MET A 15 -13.45 17.37 5.60
CA MET A 15 -13.53 18.80 5.33
C MET A 15 -15.00 19.29 5.28
N GLU A 16 -15.89 18.50 4.70
CA GLU A 16 -17.31 18.86 4.58
C GLU A 16 -18.01 18.80 5.95
N ASP A 17 -17.72 17.82 6.80
CA ASP A 17 -18.23 17.71 8.17
C ASP A 17 -17.68 18.81 9.11
N ARG A 18 -16.48 19.34 8.87
CA ARG A 18 -15.98 20.51 9.59
C ARG A 18 -16.67 21.81 9.18
N THR A 19 -17.01 21.97 7.91
CA THR A 19 -17.74 23.16 7.44
C THR A 19 -19.19 23.15 7.92
N HIS A 20 -19.87 22.02 7.93
CA HIS A 20 -21.24 21.90 8.46
C HIS A 20 -21.30 22.14 9.97
N ARG A 21 -20.39 21.59 10.78
CA ARG A 21 -20.34 21.86 12.23
C ARG A 21 -19.98 23.30 12.57
N PHE A 22 -19.22 23.98 11.72
CA PHE A 22 -18.89 25.40 11.93
C PHE A 22 -20.08 26.31 11.64
N VAL A 23 -20.92 25.95 10.66
CA VAL A 23 -22.14 26.71 10.31
C VAL A 23 -23.23 26.53 11.37
N GLU A 24 -23.42 25.34 11.93
CA GLU A 24 -24.40 25.08 12.98
C GLU A 24 -24.02 25.69 14.35
N SER A 25 -22.71 25.76 14.67
CA SER A 25 -22.26 26.41 15.91
C SER A 25 -22.44 27.92 15.95
N ASN A 26 -22.56 28.58 14.80
CA ASN A 26 -22.74 30.06 14.72
C ASN A 26 -24.18 30.52 14.62
N ALA A 27 -25.16 29.62 14.58
CA ALA A 27 -26.57 29.98 14.50
C ALA A 27 -27.22 30.31 15.87
N GLY A 28 -26.48 30.29 16.97
CA GLY A 28 -26.98 30.28 18.34
C GLY A 28 -26.64 31.48 19.24
N THR A 29 -26.09 32.59 18.74
CA THR A 29 -25.84 33.76 19.62
C THR A 29 -26.37 35.05 19.02
N LYS A 30 -27.57 35.41 19.47
CA LYS A 30 -28.09 36.79 19.37
C LYS A 30 -27.43 37.59 20.50
N ASP A 31 -26.34 38.28 20.21
CA ASP A 31 -25.96 39.47 20.94
C ASP A 31 -25.05 40.34 20.06
N GLY A 32 -25.31 41.62 20.07
CA GLY A 32 -24.85 42.60 19.09
C GLY A 32 -23.37 42.98 19.22
N SER A 33 -22.48 42.17 18.71
CA SER A 33 -21.10 42.56 18.40
C SER A 33 -20.85 42.35 16.91
N THR A 34 -20.50 43.41 16.21
CA THR A 34 -20.11 43.39 14.79
C THR A 34 -18.83 42.58 14.64
N THR A 35 -18.97 41.27 14.41
CA THR A 35 -17.87 40.41 14.04
C THR A 35 -17.55 40.69 12.58
N ILE A 36 -16.36 41.22 12.31
CA ILE A 36 -15.80 41.35 10.96
C ILE A 36 -15.68 39.93 10.42
N VAL A 37 -16.66 39.46 9.71
CA VAL A 37 -16.58 38.25 8.89
C VAL A 37 -15.63 38.59 7.77
N GLY A 38 -14.34 38.27 7.97
CA GLY A 38 -13.37 38.32 6.89
C GLY A 38 -13.89 37.47 5.74
N SER A 39 -14.21 38.11 4.62
CA SER A 39 -14.59 37.47 3.37
C SER A 39 -13.51 36.39 3.07
N LEU A 40 -13.84 35.13 3.31
CA LEU A 40 -13.10 34.00 2.76
C LEU A 40 -13.14 34.18 1.24
N GLY A 41 -12.04 34.65 0.66
CA GLY A 41 -11.90 34.83 -0.78
C GLY A 41 -12.37 33.57 -1.50
N SER A 42 -13.10 33.72 -2.59
CA SER A 42 -13.51 32.59 -3.43
C SER A 42 -12.27 31.77 -3.80
N PRO A 43 -12.36 30.42 -3.78
CA PRO A 43 -11.23 29.55 -4.13
C PRO A 43 -10.61 30.00 -5.45
N THR A 44 -9.29 30.14 -5.48
CA THR A 44 -8.58 30.53 -6.70
C THR A 44 -8.73 29.44 -7.77
N ASP A 45 -8.49 29.77 -9.03
CA ASP A 45 -8.56 28.77 -10.10
C ASP A 45 -7.51 27.65 -9.89
N ASN A 46 -6.37 27.96 -9.25
CA ASN A 46 -5.39 26.97 -8.83
C ASN A 46 -5.96 26.02 -7.78
N ASP A 47 -6.70 26.51 -6.79
CA ASP A 47 -7.30 25.67 -5.75
C ASP A 47 -8.35 24.72 -6.35
N LYS A 48 -9.17 25.21 -7.29
CA LYS A 48 -10.13 24.39 -8.03
C LYS A 48 -9.43 23.34 -8.89
N GLN A 49 -8.33 23.71 -9.54
CA GLN A 49 -7.55 22.81 -10.38
C GLN A 49 -6.89 21.71 -9.55
N MET A 50 -6.36 22.05 -8.38
CA MET A 50 -5.74 21.08 -7.47
C MET A 50 -6.77 20.17 -6.82
N ALA A 51 -7.91 20.69 -6.39
CA ALA A 51 -9.02 19.88 -5.90
C ALA A 51 -9.52 18.91 -6.98
N LYS A 52 -9.63 19.37 -8.23
CA LYS A 52 -9.97 18.54 -9.39
C LYS A 52 -8.91 17.47 -9.66
N MET A 53 -7.62 17.81 -9.56
CA MET A 53 -6.54 16.86 -9.75
C MET A 53 -6.48 15.82 -8.62
N ALA A 54 -6.63 16.24 -7.36
CA ALA A 54 -6.74 15.34 -6.23
C ALA A 54 -7.95 14.40 -6.33
N HIS A 55 -9.11 14.93 -6.74
CA HIS A 55 -10.30 14.14 -7.01
C HIS A 55 -10.08 13.17 -8.18
N THR A 56 -9.41 13.60 -9.25
CA THR A 56 -9.11 12.76 -10.41
C THR A 56 -8.15 11.62 -10.03
N LEU A 57 -7.11 11.89 -9.26
CA LEU A 57 -6.20 10.86 -8.76
C LEU A 57 -6.90 9.86 -7.83
N ASN A 58 -7.78 10.33 -6.96
CA ASN A 58 -8.57 9.48 -6.06
C ASN A 58 -9.67 8.69 -6.80
N SER A 59 -10.18 9.23 -7.92
CA SER A 59 -11.18 8.56 -8.76
C SER A 59 -10.57 7.59 -9.77
N GLN A 60 -9.23 7.53 -9.88
CA GLN A 60 -8.54 6.71 -10.88
C GLN A 60 -7.50 5.76 -10.23
N PRO A 61 -7.96 4.80 -9.41
CA PRO A 61 -7.06 3.89 -8.69
C PRO A 61 -6.20 3.03 -9.64
N TRP A 62 -6.63 2.88 -10.89
CA TRP A 62 -5.86 2.15 -11.92
C TRP A 62 -4.56 2.87 -12.30
N LEU A 63 -4.47 4.21 -12.23
CA LEU A 63 -3.21 4.94 -12.44
C LEU A 63 -2.20 4.64 -11.35
N ILE A 64 -2.66 4.59 -10.09
CA ILE A 64 -1.82 4.19 -8.96
C ILE A 64 -1.38 2.73 -9.13
N ALA A 65 -2.31 1.85 -9.52
CA ALA A 65 -1.99 0.45 -9.78
C ALA A 65 -0.95 0.32 -10.90
N LEU A 66 -1.11 1.03 -12.01
CA LEU A 66 -0.16 1.04 -13.12
C LEU A 66 1.23 1.54 -12.68
N ALA A 67 1.29 2.65 -11.94
CA ALA A 67 2.55 3.17 -11.41
C ALA A 67 3.24 2.14 -10.50
N LEU A 68 2.50 1.47 -9.63
CA LEU A 68 3.03 0.42 -8.76
C LEU A 68 3.48 -0.82 -9.56
N CYS A 69 2.79 -1.18 -10.64
CA CYS A 69 3.24 -2.25 -11.55
C CYS A 69 4.59 -1.90 -12.18
N VAL A 70 4.74 -0.69 -12.70
CA VAL A 70 6.00 -0.22 -13.33
C VAL A 70 7.13 -0.19 -12.31
N VAL A 71 6.90 0.41 -11.13
CA VAL A 71 7.90 0.48 -10.06
C VAL A 71 8.27 -0.93 -9.57
N GLY A 72 7.30 -1.80 -9.36
CA GLY A 72 7.52 -3.16 -8.91
C GLY A 72 8.33 -3.99 -9.92
N ALA A 73 7.93 -3.98 -11.18
CA ALA A 73 8.63 -4.70 -12.24
C ALA A 73 10.06 -4.17 -12.43
N SER A 74 10.24 -2.86 -12.54
CA SER A 74 11.56 -2.24 -12.72
C SER A 74 12.49 -2.50 -11.56
N SER A 75 12.02 -2.34 -10.34
CA SER A 75 12.82 -2.54 -9.13
C SER A 75 13.19 -4.01 -8.89
N HIS A 76 12.33 -4.93 -9.29
CA HIS A 76 12.59 -6.36 -9.17
C HIS A 76 13.62 -6.88 -10.19
N LEU A 77 13.73 -6.22 -11.33
CA LEU A 77 14.76 -6.51 -12.34
C LEU A 77 16.16 -5.98 -11.98
N LEU A 78 16.26 -5.04 -11.03
CA LEU A 78 17.55 -4.54 -10.58
C LEU A 78 18.29 -5.61 -9.76
N PRO A 79 19.64 -5.69 -9.86
CA PRO A 79 20.42 -6.62 -9.04
C PRO A 79 20.17 -6.39 -7.55
N HIS A 80 19.77 -7.43 -6.84
CA HIS A 80 19.53 -7.40 -5.39
C HIS A 80 19.92 -8.75 -4.75
N PRO A 81 20.30 -8.77 -3.47
CA PRO A 81 20.59 -10.01 -2.78
C PRO A 81 19.39 -10.95 -2.76
N ALA A 82 19.63 -12.26 -2.88
CA ALA A 82 18.57 -13.27 -2.86
C ALA A 82 17.71 -13.14 -1.58
N GLY A 83 16.39 -13.08 -1.75
CA GLY A 83 15.43 -12.90 -0.66
C GLY A 83 15.20 -11.44 -0.23
N MET A 84 15.85 -10.46 -0.88
CA MET A 84 15.60 -9.02 -0.66
C MET A 84 14.90 -8.42 -1.88
N SER A 85 13.59 -8.54 -1.97
CA SER A 85 12.79 -8.00 -3.07
C SER A 85 11.98 -6.77 -2.61
N THR A 86 11.76 -5.83 -3.51
CA THR A 86 10.88 -4.67 -3.31
C THR A 86 9.41 -5.00 -3.47
N VAL A 87 9.07 -6.18 -4.01
CA VAL A 87 7.68 -6.59 -4.33
C VAL A 87 6.79 -6.59 -3.08
N GLY A 88 7.34 -6.95 -1.90
CA GLY A 88 6.60 -6.84 -0.65
C GLY A 88 6.22 -5.40 -0.30
N ALA A 89 7.12 -4.44 -0.49
CA ALA A 89 6.84 -3.01 -0.28
C ALA A 89 5.78 -2.49 -1.27
N VAL A 90 5.82 -2.94 -2.54
CA VAL A 90 4.79 -2.65 -3.54
C VAL A 90 3.43 -3.18 -3.10
N GLY A 91 3.37 -4.42 -2.58
CA GLY A 91 2.15 -5.00 -2.01
C GLY A 91 1.61 -4.20 -0.80
N MET A 92 2.49 -3.72 0.06
CA MET A 92 2.12 -2.86 1.20
C MET A 92 1.58 -1.50 0.75
N LEU A 93 2.21 -0.84 -0.25
CA LEU A 93 1.68 0.40 -0.82
C LEU A 93 0.33 0.16 -1.50
N ALA A 94 0.20 -0.92 -2.28
CA ALA A 94 -1.06 -1.31 -2.87
C ALA A 94 -2.17 -1.51 -1.82
N ALA A 95 -1.86 -2.20 -0.72
CA ALA A 95 -2.78 -2.42 0.40
C ALA A 95 -3.20 -1.12 1.12
N ALA A 96 -2.32 -0.10 1.12
CA ALA A 96 -2.61 1.19 1.74
C ALA A 96 -3.40 2.13 0.83
N TYR A 97 -3.19 2.05 -0.50
CA TYR A 97 -3.66 3.08 -1.44
C TYR A 97 -4.61 2.59 -2.54
N LEU A 98 -4.82 1.27 -2.68
CA LEU A 98 -5.72 0.72 -3.69
C LEU A 98 -6.99 0.11 -3.09
N PRO A 99 -8.09 0.08 -3.86
CA PRO A 99 -9.26 -0.75 -3.54
C PRO A 99 -8.85 -2.23 -3.39
N ARG A 100 -9.48 -2.95 -2.47
CA ARG A 100 -9.10 -4.32 -2.08
C ARG A 100 -8.93 -5.29 -3.27
N HIS A 101 -9.78 -5.16 -4.28
CA HIS A 101 -9.75 -6.02 -5.48
C HIS A 101 -8.55 -5.74 -6.39
N LEU A 102 -7.94 -4.55 -6.32
CA LEU A 102 -6.75 -4.17 -7.10
C LEU A 102 -5.43 -4.40 -6.36
N VAL A 103 -5.47 -4.65 -5.04
CA VAL A 103 -4.26 -4.79 -4.21
C VAL A 103 -3.27 -5.84 -4.73
N PRO A 104 -3.68 -7.06 -5.14
CA PRO A 104 -2.73 -8.06 -5.61
C PRO A 104 -2.16 -7.76 -7.00
N LEU A 105 -2.84 -6.93 -7.80
CA LEU A 105 -2.49 -6.72 -9.20
C LEU A 105 -1.05 -6.24 -9.42
N PRO A 106 -0.55 -5.16 -8.76
CA PRO A 106 0.82 -4.69 -8.96
C PRO A 106 1.87 -5.74 -8.62
N VAL A 107 1.62 -6.51 -7.58
CA VAL A 107 2.54 -7.57 -7.11
C VAL A 107 2.60 -8.70 -8.14
N LEU A 108 1.45 -9.21 -8.57
CA LEU A 108 1.37 -10.30 -9.55
C LEU A 108 1.94 -9.90 -10.91
N VAL A 109 1.65 -8.67 -11.37
CA VAL A 109 2.22 -8.14 -12.62
C VAL A 109 3.75 -8.02 -12.51
N SER A 110 4.27 -7.55 -11.38
CA SER A 110 5.72 -7.43 -11.17
C SER A 110 6.40 -8.80 -11.25
N VAL A 111 5.86 -9.81 -10.59
CA VAL A 111 6.41 -11.18 -10.60
C VAL A 111 6.28 -11.80 -11.99
N ALA A 112 5.11 -11.66 -12.66
CA ALA A 112 4.90 -12.18 -14.00
C ALA A 112 5.87 -11.57 -15.02
N THR A 113 6.15 -10.25 -14.91
CA THR A 113 7.13 -9.59 -15.78
C THR A 113 8.52 -10.19 -15.63
N VAL A 114 8.93 -10.50 -14.41
CA VAL A 114 10.23 -11.14 -14.14
C VAL A 114 10.27 -12.56 -14.67
N ASP A 115 9.22 -13.36 -14.45
CA ASP A 115 9.15 -14.74 -14.95
C ASP A 115 9.16 -14.79 -16.47
N ILE A 116 8.57 -13.80 -17.15
CA ILE A 116 8.62 -13.71 -18.63
C ILE A 116 10.04 -13.36 -19.11
N ILE A 117 10.77 -12.50 -18.39
CA ILE A 117 12.10 -12.02 -18.83
C ILE A 117 13.20 -13.02 -18.46
N ILE A 118 13.18 -13.57 -17.23
CA ILE A 118 14.23 -14.45 -16.71
C ILE A 118 13.97 -15.91 -17.07
N GLY A 119 12.72 -16.28 -17.28
CA GLY A 119 12.27 -17.63 -17.57
C GLY A 119 11.36 -18.19 -16.48
N THR A 120 10.58 -19.19 -16.90
CA THR A 120 9.62 -19.90 -16.04
C THR A 120 10.23 -21.17 -15.46
N TYR A 121 9.65 -21.65 -14.39
CA TYR A 121 10.03 -22.88 -13.69
C TYR A 121 8.80 -23.77 -13.48
N GLY A 122 8.90 -24.87 -12.73
CA GLY A 122 7.81 -25.84 -12.58
C GLY A 122 6.47 -25.20 -12.19
N ILE A 123 5.39 -25.52 -12.92
CA ILE A 123 4.08 -24.89 -12.78
C ILE A 123 3.54 -24.93 -11.35
N ALA A 124 3.70 -26.04 -10.63
CA ALA A 124 3.25 -26.16 -9.23
C ALA A 124 4.01 -25.21 -8.31
N SER A 125 5.33 -25.08 -8.48
CA SER A 125 6.15 -24.15 -7.72
C SER A 125 5.82 -22.71 -8.05
N MET A 126 5.61 -22.37 -9.32
CA MET A 126 5.13 -21.04 -9.75
C MET A 126 3.80 -20.71 -9.09
N ALA A 127 2.81 -21.61 -9.16
CA ALA A 127 1.50 -21.38 -8.56
C ALA A 127 1.60 -21.04 -7.08
N LEU A 128 2.43 -21.78 -6.32
CA LEU A 128 2.67 -21.51 -4.89
C LEU A 128 3.29 -20.13 -4.66
N VAL A 129 4.27 -19.72 -5.47
CA VAL A 129 4.90 -18.40 -5.37
C VAL A 129 3.90 -17.28 -5.69
N TYR A 130 3.06 -17.43 -6.72
CA TYR A 130 2.01 -16.46 -7.05
C TYR A 130 0.94 -16.38 -5.96
N ILE A 131 0.50 -17.53 -5.41
CA ILE A 131 -0.43 -17.58 -4.28
C ILE A 131 0.21 -16.91 -3.06
N ALA A 132 1.50 -17.13 -2.80
CA ALA A 132 2.22 -16.50 -1.69
C ALA A 132 2.23 -14.97 -1.83
N HIS A 133 2.52 -14.46 -3.02
CA HIS A 133 2.49 -13.03 -3.31
C HIS A 133 1.08 -12.44 -3.18
N PHE A 134 0.08 -13.10 -3.74
CA PHE A 134 -1.33 -12.71 -3.59
C PHE A 134 -1.74 -12.64 -2.12
N ALA A 135 -1.50 -13.72 -1.38
CA ALA A 135 -1.90 -13.83 0.02
C ALA A 135 -1.16 -12.82 0.92
N SER A 136 0.14 -12.58 0.68
CA SER A 136 0.92 -11.60 1.44
C SER A 136 0.42 -10.17 1.23
N ALA A 137 0.09 -9.79 0.00
CA ALA A 137 -0.46 -8.46 -0.30
C ALA A 137 -1.88 -8.29 0.25
N ALA A 138 -2.76 -9.27 0.07
CA ALA A 138 -4.14 -9.24 0.57
C ALA A 138 -4.20 -9.29 2.11
N GLY A 139 -3.33 -10.09 2.75
CA GLY A 139 -3.30 -10.30 4.19
C GLY A 139 -2.93 -9.06 5.00
N VAL A 140 -2.23 -8.09 4.41
CA VAL A 140 -1.85 -6.85 5.11
C VAL A 140 -2.85 -5.70 4.94
N VAL A 141 -3.88 -5.86 4.12
CA VAL A 141 -4.93 -4.84 3.92
C VAL A 141 -5.55 -4.34 5.23
N PRO A 142 -5.94 -5.21 6.19
CA PRO A 142 -6.54 -4.73 7.44
C PRO A 142 -5.57 -3.92 8.31
N LEU A 143 -4.28 -4.25 8.27
CA LEU A 143 -3.25 -3.54 9.02
C LEU A 143 -3.03 -2.14 8.46
N LEU A 144 -3.07 -1.97 7.14
CA LEU A 144 -2.78 -0.73 6.43
C LEU A 144 -4.01 0.13 6.14
N ALA A 145 -5.20 -0.28 6.58
CA ALA A 145 -6.40 0.55 6.56
C ALA A 145 -6.22 1.90 7.29
N ARG A 146 -5.24 2.00 8.18
CA ARG A 146 -4.76 3.24 8.80
C ARG A 146 -3.25 3.24 8.75
N VAL A 147 -2.66 4.10 7.94
CA VAL A 147 -1.20 4.21 7.77
C VAL A 147 -0.57 4.83 9.02
N ARG A 148 0.11 4.00 9.83
CA ARG A 148 0.87 4.40 11.03
C ARG A 148 2.17 3.62 11.05
N VAL A 149 3.23 4.18 11.61
CA VAL A 149 4.59 3.57 11.65
C VAL A 149 4.56 2.15 12.20
N LEU A 150 3.92 1.92 13.35
CA LEU A 150 3.81 0.58 13.94
C LEU A 150 3.03 -0.40 13.06
N ARG A 151 2.03 0.07 12.32
CA ARG A 151 1.25 -0.77 11.41
C ARG A 151 2.02 -1.10 10.14
N ILE A 152 2.84 -0.17 9.64
CA ILE A 152 3.75 -0.42 8.53
C ILE A 152 4.76 -1.51 8.93
N GLY A 153 5.39 -1.37 10.12
CA GLY A 153 6.30 -2.40 10.65
C GLY A 153 5.62 -3.76 10.83
N GLY A 154 4.41 -3.79 11.42
CA GLY A 154 3.62 -5.00 11.56
C GLY A 154 3.25 -5.63 10.21
N ALA A 155 2.84 -4.82 9.24
CA ALA A 155 2.52 -5.28 7.88
C ALA A 155 3.76 -5.86 7.18
N ALA A 156 4.94 -5.27 7.36
CA ALA A 156 6.20 -5.77 6.81
C ALA A 156 6.50 -7.18 7.31
N VAL A 157 6.35 -7.42 8.62
CA VAL A 157 6.56 -8.75 9.22
C VAL A 157 5.49 -9.74 8.75
N VAL A 158 4.20 -9.36 8.85
CA VAL A 158 3.08 -10.25 8.47
C VAL A 158 3.16 -10.64 6.99
N SER A 159 3.44 -9.68 6.10
CA SER A 159 3.62 -9.95 4.67
C SER A 159 4.74 -10.97 4.42
N ALA A 160 5.91 -10.78 5.04
CA ALA A 160 7.04 -11.69 4.89
C ALA A 160 6.74 -13.09 5.45
N VAL A 161 6.05 -13.19 6.59
CA VAL A 161 5.67 -14.47 7.19
C VAL A 161 4.67 -15.21 6.32
N ILE A 162 3.62 -14.54 5.82
CA ILE A 162 2.64 -15.17 4.91
C ILE A 162 3.35 -15.68 3.65
N PHE A 163 4.19 -14.83 3.03
CA PHE A 163 4.95 -15.21 1.85
C PHE A 163 5.83 -16.44 2.14
N TYR A 164 6.60 -16.43 3.22
CA TYR A 164 7.46 -17.51 3.63
C TYR A 164 6.70 -18.82 3.83
N LEU A 165 5.60 -18.79 4.56
CA LEU A 165 4.83 -20.02 4.87
C LEU A 165 4.30 -20.69 3.61
N ILE A 166 3.89 -19.93 2.61
CA ILE A 166 3.32 -20.49 1.37
C ILE A 166 4.43 -20.83 0.37
N SER A 167 5.37 -19.92 0.13
CA SER A 167 6.40 -20.10 -0.90
C SER A 167 7.38 -21.22 -0.57
N ASN A 168 7.65 -21.50 0.71
CA ASN A 168 8.53 -22.60 1.09
C ASN A 168 7.94 -24.02 0.84
N ALA A 169 6.68 -24.12 0.46
CA ALA A 169 6.14 -25.36 -0.08
C ALA A 169 6.60 -25.62 -1.54
N ALA A 170 7.06 -24.59 -2.28
CA ALA A 170 7.49 -24.75 -3.67
C ALA A 170 8.69 -25.69 -3.85
N PRO A 171 9.77 -25.67 -3.04
CA PRO A 171 10.86 -26.65 -3.12
C PRO A 171 10.41 -28.10 -2.88
N MET A 172 9.34 -28.31 -2.09
CA MET A 172 8.77 -29.65 -1.90
C MET A 172 8.11 -30.15 -3.20
N THR A 173 7.35 -29.30 -3.89
CA THR A 173 6.72 -29.67 -5.18
C THR A 173 7.76 -29.86 -6.29
N ALA A 174 8.91 -29.22 -6.20
CA ALA A 174 10.04 -29.41 -7.11
C ALA A 174 10.88 -30.68 -6.82
N GLY A 175 10.58 -31.39 -5.72
CA GLY A 175 11.26 -32.62 -5.35
C GLY A 175 12.63 -32.43 -4.72
N TYR A 176 12.99 -31.21 -4.26
CA TYR A 176 14.27 -30.95 -3.60
C TYR A 176 14.37 -31.57 -2.21
N TYR A 177 13.25 -31.88 -1.59
CA TYR A 177 13.18 -32.50 -0.27
C TYR A 177 12.25 -33.72 -0.31
N PRO A 178 12.54 -34.78 0.47
CA PRO A 178 11.66 -35.94 0.57
C PRO A 178 10.33 -35.57 1.22
N ASN A 179 9.25 -36.17 0.73
CA ASN A 179 7.91 -35.90 1.27
C ASN A 179 7.68 -36.64 2.61
N THR A 180 8.47 -36.29 3.61
CA THR A 180 8.43 -36.81 4.99
C THR A 180 8.37 -35.63 5.96
N VAL A 181 7.98 -35.88 7.20
CA VAL A 181 7.96 -34.84 8.25
C VAL A 181 9.33 -34.18 8.39
N THR A 182 10.40 -34.98 8.39
CA THR A 182 11.78 -34.45 8.44
C THR A 182 12.12 -33.60 7.22
N GLY A 183 11.67 -34.00 6.01
CA GLY A 183 11.87 -33.23 4.77
C GLY A 183 11.19 -31.87 4.84
N TRP A 184 9.95 -31.81 5.33
CA TRP A 184 9.23 -30.55 5.54
C TRP A 184 9.94 -29.65 6.56
N ILE A 185 10.33 -30.19 7.72
CA ILE A 185 11.06 -29.42 8.74
C ILE A 185 12.37 -28.86 8.15
N THR A 186 13.13 -29.68 7.43
CA THR A 186 14.40 -29.27 6.81
C THR A 186 14.18 -28.17 5.78
N CYS A 187 13.16 -28.30 4.92
CA CYS A 187 12.81 -27.30 3.91
C CYS A 187 12.50 -25.93 4.54
N TYR A 188 11.63 -25.93 5.55
CA TYR A 188 11.27 -24.69 6.23
C TYR A 188 12.44 -24.13 7.05
N ALA A 189 13.22 -24.95 7.72
CA ALA A 189 14.42 -24.50 8.42
C ALA A 189 15.44 -23.85 7.46
N ALA A 190 15.67 -24.44 6.29
CA ALA A 190 16.53 -23.88 5.25
C ALA A 190 15.99 -22.54 4.69
N GLY A 191 14.68 -22.32 4.75
CA GLY A 191 14.01 -21.08 4.35
C GLY A 191 14.13 -19.93 5.33
N LEU A 192 14.46 -20.15 6.61
CA LEU A 192 14.52 -19.10 7.65
C LEU A 192 15.42 -17.90 7.30
N PRO A 193 16.61 -18.07 6.71
CA PRO A 193 17.43 -16.93 6.29
C PRO A 193 16.72 -16.04 5.26
N PHE A 194 15.91 -16.62 4.38
CA PHE A 194 15.12 -15.86 3.40
C PHE A 194 13.97 -15.11 4.06
N LEU A 195 13.31 -15.70 5.08
CA LEU A 195 12.31 -14.99 5.89
C LEU A 195 12.90 -13.73 6.54
N LEU A 196 14.06 -13.86 7.19
CA LEU A 196 14.72 -12.72 7.85
C LEU A 196 15.09 -11.61 6.85
N ARG A 197 15.63 -11.99 5.69
CA ARG A 197 15.92 -11.05 4.60
C ARG A 197 14.65 -10.40 4.05
N GLY A 198 13.56 -11.17 3.89
CA GLY A 198 12.26 -10.68 3.46
C GLY A 198 11.67 -9.68 4.45
N ILE A 199 11.75 -9.94 5.76
CA ILE A 199 11.34 -8.98 6.79
C ILE A 199 12.17 -7.70 6.70
N ALA A 200 13.50 -7.82 6.62
CA ALA A 200 14.40 -6.67 6.49
C ALA A 200 14.10 -5.86 5.23
N ALA A 201 13.90 -6.52 4.08
CA ALA A 201 13.56 -5.88 2.83
C ALA A 201 12.23 -5.12 2.92
N ASN A 202 11.18 -5.75 3.46
CA ASN A 202 9.88 -5.11 3.63
C ASN A 202 9.94 -3.92 4.58
N LEU A 203 10.74 -4.00 5.66
CA LEU A 203 10.95 -2.88 6.58
C LEU A 203 11.69 -1.73 5.89
N ILE A 204 12.79 -2.00 5.22
CA ILE A 204 13.63 -0.97 4.56
C ILE A 204 12.85 -0.35 3.40
N PHE A 205 12.47 -1.16 2.41
CA PHE A 205 11.82 -0.66 1.20
C PHE A 205 10.41 -0.11 1.50
N GLY A 206 9.67 -0.74 2.41
CA GLY A 206 8.38 -0.25 2.87
C GLY A 206 8.52 1.12 3.55
N THR A 207 9.45 1.28 4.48
CA THR A 207 9.66 2.58 5.16
C THR A 207 10.05 3.66 4.15
N VAL A 208 10.99 3.38 3.25
CA VAL A 208 11.41 4.33 2.19
C VAL A 208 10.22 4.68 1.30
N ALA A 209 9.45 3.69 0.85
CA ALA A 209 8.32 3.92 -0.04
C ALA A 209 7.21 4.77 0.62
N PHE A 210 6.83 4.45 1.87
CA PHE A 210 5.85 5.26 2.61
C PHE A 210 6.37 6.66 2.94
N ALA A 211 7.66 6.81 3.28
CA ALA A 211 8.28 8.11 3.50
C ALA A 211 8.31 8.96 2.22
N SER A 212 8.61 8.35 1.07
CA SER A 212 8.61 9.01 -0.25
C SER A 212 7.21 9.52 -0.61
N VAL A 213 6.17 8.70 -0.41
CA VAL A 213 4.78 9.13 -0.65
C VAL A 213 4.40 10.29 0.27
N ARG A 214 4.73 10.23 1.56
CA ARG A 214 4.45 11.33 2.49
C ARG A 214 5.23 12.59 2.16
N GLY A 215 6.51 12.46 1.78
CA GLY A 215 7.34 13.58 1.34
C GLY A 215 6.79 14.24 0.09
N LEU A 216 6.36 13.46 -0.89
CA LEU A 216 5.73 13.97 -2.11
C LEU A 216 4.43 14.74 -1.78
N LEU A 217 3.56 14.16 -0.95
CA LEU A 217 2.32 14.82 -0.52
C LEU A 217 2.62 16.14 0.21
N PHE A 218 3.59 16.16 1.11
CA PHE A 218 4.02 17.38 1.83
C PHE A 218 4.54 18.47 0.87
N ILE A 219 5.33 18.09 -0.14
CA ILE A 219 5.81 19.01 -1.16
C ILE A 219 4.65 19.58 -1.97
N LEU A 220 3.72 18.73 -2.42
CA LEU A 220 2.55 19.15 -3.18
C LEU A 220 1.66 20.11 -2.37
N GLU A 221 1.43 19.83 -1.09
CA GLU A 221 0.67 20.73 -0.18
C GLU A 221 1.36 22.08 0.00
N ARG A 222 2.70 22.13 0.00
CA ARG A 222 3.46 23.38 0.15
C ARG A 222 3.43 24.27 -1.10
N TRP A 223 3.35 23.66 -2.28
CA TRP A 223 3.28 24.39 -3.55
C TRP A 223 1.87 24.85 -3.90
N VAL A 224 0.85 24.38 -3.18
CA VAL A 224 -0.53 24.85 -3.26
C VAL A 224 -0.72 25.86 -2.15
N PRO A 225 -0.79 27.17 -2.45
CA PRO A 225 -1.10 28.17 -1.43
C PRO A 225 -2.49 27.85 -0.88
N LEU A 226 -2.54 27.41 0.37
CA LEU A 226 -3.83 27.34 1.06
C LEU A 226 -4.37 28.76 1.17
N PRO A 227 -5.65 28.99 0.87
CA PRO A 227 -6.27 30.29 1.12
C PRO A 227 -6.05 30.63 2.58
N ASN A 228 -5.57 31.84 2.85
CA ASN A 228 -5.21 32.32 4.17
C ASN A 228 -6.29 31.94 5.20
N ARG A 229 -5.86 31.23 6.24
CA ARG A 229 -6.68 30.98 7.43
C ARG A 229 -6.92 32.26 8.20
#